data_a8ca28a76404439554f3374e7f6b0da9
#
_entry.id   a8ca28a76404439554f3374e7f6b0da9
#
_cell.length_a   1.000
_cell.length_b   1.000
_cell.length_c   1.000
_cell.angle_alpha   90.00
_cell.angle_beta   90.00
_cell.angle_gamma   90.00
#
_symmetry.space_group_name_H-M   'P 1'
#
loop_
_entity.id
_entity.type
_entity.pdbx_description
1 polymer ?
#
loop_
_entity_poly.entity_id
_entity_poly.type
_entity_poly.pdbx_seq_one_letter_code
_entity_poly.pdbx_strand_id
1 'polypeptide(L)'
;MKLEENNIIVKRSYKTVYKCDDSIVKVFNEEHPKSDVFNEALITARIEETGLDIPKVKGVSLVEGKWALEIEYKDGKTMEDMMNSDKKNIEKYMEDFVDLQLQIHGKTSPLLKGMKDKLARQINSLKDLDATTRYELLTRLESMPKHNKVCHGDFNPSNVIVGKNGKMTVVDLSLIHI
;
A
#
# COMPACT_ATOMS: atom_id res chain seq x y z
N MET A 1 -17.31 14.65 10.37
CA MET A 1 -17.22 14.52 8.90
C MET A 1 -18.42 13.72 8.43
N LYS A 2 -19.20 14.20 7.45
CA LYS A 2 -20.31 13.42 6.87
C LYS A 2 -19.76 12.67 5.66
N LEU A 3 -19.92 11.35 5.66
CA LEU A 3 -19.62 10.51 4.53
C LEU A 3 -20.88 10.35 3.69
N GLU A 4 -20.86 10.83 2.46
CA GLU A 4 -22.00 10.77 1.54
C GLU A 4 -21.73 9.72 0.45
N GLU A 5 -22.77 9.06 -0.03
CA GLU A 5 -22.64 8.04 -1.09
C GLU A 5 -21.99 8.60 -2.37
N ASN A 6 -22.24 9.88 -2.66
CA ASN A 6 -21.66 10.57 -3.82
C ASN A 6 -20.13 10.73 -3.74
N ASN A 7 -19.56 10.55 -2.55
CA ASN A 7 -18.13 10.68 -2.29
C ASN A 7 -17.38 9.34 -2.36
N ILE A 8 -18.10 8.25 -2.65
CA ILE A 8 -17.48 6.92 -2.76
C ILE A 8 -16.68 6.84 -4.06
N ILE A 9 -15.39 6.52 -3.93
CA ILE A 9 -14.51 6.27 -5.07
C ILE A 9 -14.23 4.78 -5.27
N VAL A 10 -14.24 3.98 -4.19
CA VAL A 10 -14.04 2.52 -4.25
C VAL A 10 -14.89 1.83 -3.18
N LYS A 11 -15.56 0.74 -3.55
CA LYS A 11 -16.26 -0.15 -2.62
C LYS A 11 -15.71 -1.57 -2.76
N ARG A 12 -15.17 -2.12 -1.67
CA ARG A 12 -14.65 -3.48 -1.56
C ARG A 12 -15.44 -4.25 -0.49
N SER A 13 -15.30 -5.55 -0.42
CA SER A 13 -15.99 -6.39 0.57
C SER A 13 -15.68 -6.01 2.03
N TYR A 14 -14.47 -5.52 2.29
CA TYR A 14 -13.98 -5.22 3.64
C TYR A 14 -13.78 -3.74 3.94
N LYS A 15 -13.83 -2.85 2.93
CA LYS A 15 -13.69 -1.39 3.10
C LYS A 15 -14.45 -0.60 2.03
N THR A 16 -14.89 0.60 2.38
CA THR A 16 -15.35 1.64 1.44
C THR A 16 -14.44 2.84 1.53
N VAL A 17 -14.05 3.39 0.38
CA VAL A 17 -13.12 4.52 0.28
C VAL A 17 -13.89 5.74 -0.21
N TYR A 18 -13.80 6.82 0.55
CA TYR A 18 -14.47 8.08 0.28
C TYR A 18 -13.44 9.17 -0.04
N LYS A 19 -13.78 10.06 -0.96
CA LYS A 19 -13.07 11.32 -1.16
C LYS A 19 -13.80 12.41 -0.38
N CYS A 20 -13.10 13.06 0.54
CA CYS A 20 -13.63 14.13 1.38
C CYS A 20 -12.69 15.33 1.32
N ASP A 21 -13.04 16.34 0.55
CA ASP A 21 -12.23 17.56 0.34
C ASP A 21 -10.76 17.22 -0.02
N ASP A 22 -9.85 17.43 0.93
CA ASP A 22 -8.41 17.17 0.82
C ASP A 22 -7.96 15.84 1.42
N SER A 23 -8.93 14.94 1.69
CA SER A 23 -8.69 13.66 2.36
C SER A 23 -9.30 12.49 1.58
N ILE A 24 -8.66 11.33 1.74
CA ILE A 24 -9.22 10.03 1.47
C ILE A 24 -9.54 9.35 2.80
N VAL A 25 -10.76 8.86 2.95
CA VAL A 25 -11.21 8.17 4.14
C VAL A 25 -11.54 6.72 3.78
N LYS A 26 -10.75 5.79 4.31
CA LYS A 26 -10.96 4.35 4.18
C LYS A 26 -11.76 3.88 5.39
N VAL A 27 -13.05 3.55 5.22
CA VAL A 27 -13.91 3.01 6.28
C VAL A 27 -13.94 1.50 6.16
N PHE A 28 -13.52 0.81 7.20
CA PHE A 28 -13.44 -0.64 7.24
C PHE A 28 -14.74 -1.23 7.81
N ASN A 29 -15.13 -2.43 7.36
CA ASN A 29 -16.29 -3.10 7.91
C ASN A 29 -16.04 -3.58 9.36
N GLU A 30 -17.10 -4.00 10.06
CA GLU A 30 -17.03 -4.40 11.48
C GLU A 30 -16.19 -5.66 11.71
N GLU A 31 -16.08 -6.53 10.72
CA GLU A 31 -15.30 -7.77 10.78
C GLU A 31 -13.80 -7.53 10.59
N HIS A 32 -13.41 -6.34 10.06
CA HIS A 32 -12.01 -6.02 9.83
C HIS A 32 -11.30 -5.73 11.16
N PRO A 33 -10.18 -6.43 11.47
CA PRO A 33 -9.53 -6.26 12.77
C PRO A 33 -9.05 -4.82 12.98
N LYS A 34 -9.38 -4.25 14.14
CA LYS A 34 -8.87 -2.93 14.56
C LYS A 34 -7.35 -2.82 14.42
N SER A 35 -6.63 -3.88 14.80
CA SER A 35 -5.17 -3.95 14.70
C SER A 35 -4.65 -3.70 13.29
N ASP A 36 -5.39 -4.13 12.26
CA ASP A 36 -4.94 -4.01 10.88
C ASP A 36 -5.09 -2.57 10.38
N VAL A 37 -6.15 -1.86 10.81
CA VAL A 37 -6.33 -0.42 10.52
C VAL A 37 -5.18 0.40 11.14
N PHE A 38 -4.86 0.15 12.41
CA PHE A 38 -3.74 0.83 13.08
C PHE A 38 -2.38 0.43 12.49
N ASN A 39 -2.24 -0.82 12.06
CA ASN A 39 -1.02 -1.27 11.41
C ASN A 39 -0.83 -0.63 10.03
N GLU A 40 -1.91 -0.45 9.23
CA GLU A 40 -1.87 0.29 7.96
C GLU A 40 -1.44 1.74 8.19
N ALA A 41 -2.03 2.42 9.18
CA ALA A 41 -1.64 3.78 9.55
C ALA A 41 -0.16 3.86 10.00
N LEU A 42 0.28 2.94 10.86
CA LEU A 42 1.66 2.89 11.35
C LEU A 42 2.68 2.65 10.23
N ILE A 43 2.38 1.72 9.33
CA ILE A 43 3.24 1.43 8.17
C ILE A 43 3.35 2.69 7.30
N THR A 44 2.23 3.33 6.97
CA THR A 44 2.23 4.55 6.17
C THR A 44 3.06 5.66 6.83
N ALA A 45 2.87 5.91 8.12
CA ALA A 45 3.66 6.90 8.87
C ALA A 45 5.18 6.61 8.84
N ARG A 46 5.58 5.34 8.97
CA ARG A 46 7.00 4.94 8.87
C ARG A 46 7.60 5.17 7.48
N ILE A 47 6.78 5.06 6.43
CA ILE A 47 7.23 5.35 5.07
C ILE A 47 7.32 6.84 4.81
N GLU A 48 6.44 7.66 5.39
CA GLU A 48 6.58 9.11 5.34
C GLU A 48 7.99 9.55 5.80
N GLU A 49 8.52 8.93 6.87
CA GLU A 49 9.86 9.21 7.39
C GLU A 49 11.00 8.89 6.40
N THR A 50 10.76 8.04 5.39
CA THR A 50 11.76 7.74 4.35
C THR A 50 11.89 8.83 3.30
N GLY A 51 11.00 9.81 3.29
CA GLY A 51 10.93 10.88 2.30
C GLY A 51 10.41 10.43 0.93
N LEU A 52 9.77 9.26 0.82
CA LEU A 52 8.97 8.91 -0.35
C LEU A 52 7.73 9.79 -0.45
N ASP A 53 7.34 10.16 -1.67
CA ASP A 53 6.09 10.89 -1.87
C ASP A 53 4.91 9.92 -1.82
N ILE A 54 4.22 9.97 -0.70
CA ILE A 54 3.04 9.17 -0.39
C ILE A 54 1.97 10.05 0.27
N PRO A 55 0.69 9.65 0.27
CA PRO A 55 -0.33 10.31 1.06
C PRO A 55 0.00 10.25 2.55
N LYS A 56 0.01 11.40 3.22
CA LYS A 56 0.27 11.47 4.67
C LYS A 56 -0.90 10.95 5.46
N VAL A 57 -0.62 10.25 6.56
CA VAL A 57 -1.66 9.87 7.53
C VAL A 57 -2.13 11.12 8.27
N LYS A 58 -3.45 11.36 8.25
CA LYS A 58 -4.10 12.43 9.01
C LYS A 58 -4.66 11.92 10.34
N GLY A 59 -5.16 10.68 10.36
CA GLY A 59 -5.67 10.10 11.61
C GLY A 59 -6.37 8.75 11.43
N VAL A 60 -6.65 8.14 12.58
CA VAL A 60 -7.51 6.97 12.69
C VAL A 60 -8.65 7.33 13.64
N SER A 61 -9.89 7.08 13.24
CA SER A 61 -11.09 7.45 14.02
C SER A 61 -12.20 6.42 13.88
N LEU A 62 -13.27 6.62 14.63
CA LEU A 62 -14.52 5.88 14.46
C LEU A 62 -15.51 6.75 13.68
N VAL A 63 -16.08 6.18 12.61
CA VAL A 63 -17.14 6.78 11.81
C VAL A 63 -18.32 5.81 11.82
N GLU A 64 -19.42 6.23 12.40
CA GLU A 64 -20.62 5.38 12.57
C GLU A 64 -20.33 3.99 13.17
N GLY A 65 -19.46 3.95 14.18
CA GLY A 65 -19.04 2.72 14.86
C GLY A 65 -17.97 1.88 14.13
N LYS A 66 -17.58 2.26 12.93
CA LYS A 66 -16.57 1.56 12.11
C LYS A 66 -15.23 2.27 12.15
N TRP A 67 -14.15 1.51 12.17
CA TRP A 67 -12.81 2.09 12.09
C TRP A 67 -12.54 2.71 10.74
N ALA A 68 -11.97 3.89 10.74
CA ALA A 68 -11.61 4.63 9.55
C ALA A 68 -10.17 5.14 9.63
N LEU A 69 -9.46 5.04 8.50
CA LEU A 69 -8.15 5.64 8.28
C LEU A 69 -8.30 6.83 7.34
N GLU A 70 -7.90 8.00 7.79
CA GLU A 70 -7.86 9.23 7.00
C GLU A 70 -6.43 9.51 6.55
N ILE A 71 -6.27 9.69 5.24
CA ILE A 71 -5.01 10.04 4.60
C ILE A 71 -5.20 11.25 3.68
N GLU A 72 -4.11 11.90 3.31
CA GLU A 72 -4.09 13.01 2.36
C GLU A 72 -4.63 12.58 0.98
N TYR A 73 -5.47 13.43 0.35
CA TYR A 73 -5.83 13.26 -1.04
C TYR A 73 -4.72 13.80 -1.95
N LYS A 74 -4.35 13.04 -2.97
CA LYS A 74 -3.42 13.48 -4.02
C LYS A 74 -4.18 13.71 -5.31
N ASP A 75 -4.17 14.96 -5.80
CA ASP A 75 -4.81 15.31 -7.08
C ASP A 75 -3.94 14.85 -8.25
N GLY A 76 -4.56 14.14 -9.19
CA GLY A 76 -3.86 13.64 -10.37
C GLY A 76 -4.64 12.55 -11.08
N LYS A 77 -4.00 11.94 -12.07
CA LYS A 77 -4.50 10.74 -12.75
C LYS A 77 -3.64 9.55 -12.36
N THR A 78 -4.20 8.35 -12.41
CA THR A 78 -3.36 7.16 -12.27
C THR A 78 -2.41 7.05 -13.47
N MET A 79 -1.25 6.50 -13.24
CA MET A 79 -0.32 6.22 -14.35
C MET A 79 -0.95 5.23 -15.34
N GLU A 80 -1.79 4.30 -14.87
CA GLU A 80 -2.57 3.41 -15.71
C GLU A 80 -3.50 4.17 -16.67
N ASP A 81 -4.24 5.17 -16.19
CA ASP A 81 -5.10 6.03 -17.02
C ASP A 81 -4.28 6.79 -18.05
N MET A 82 -3.11 7.30 -17.67
CA MET A 82 -2.20 7.99 -18.59
C MET A 82 -1.69 7.05 -19.68
N MET A 83 -1.20 5.87 -19.32
CA MET A 83 -0.75 4.84 -20.27
C MET A 83 -1.87 4.39 -21.22
N ASN A 84 -3.11 4.33 -20.73
CA ASN A 84 -4.27 3.95 -21.53
C ASN A 84 -4.73 5.06 -22.48
N SER A 85 -4.65 6.32 -22.06
CA SER A 85 -5.10 7.47 -22.84
C SER A 85 -4.03 7.99 -23.83
N ASP A 86 -2.75 7.73 -23.59
CA ASP A 86 -1.63 8.25 -24.38
C ASP A 86 -0.61 7.15 -24.72
N LYS A 87 -1.03 6.29 -25.64
CA LYS A 87 -0.20 5.14 -26.11
C LYS A 87 1.11 5.55 -26.79
N LYS A 88 1.23 6.80 -27.28
CA LYS A 88 2.43 7.27 -27.97
C LYS A 88 3.60 7.46 -27.01
N ASN A 89 3.31 7.76 -25.76
CA ASN A 89 4.31 8.00 -24.72
C ASN A 89 4.48 6.81 -23.76
N ILE A 90 4.01 5.61 -24.13
CA ILE A 90 4.03 4.42 -23.24
C ILE A 90 5.44 4.08 -22.75
N GLU A 91 6.46 4.18 -23.61
CA GLU A 91 7.86 3.90 -23.25
C GLU A 91 8.33 4.84 -22.13
N LYS A 92 8.06 6.14 -22.27
CA LYS A 92 8.39 7.12 -21.25
C LYS A 92 7.69 6.83 -19.92
N TYR A 93 6.39 6.50 -19.94
CA TYR A 93 5.67 6.14 -18.72
C TYR A 93 6.24 4.88 -18.07
N MET A 94 6.70 3.92 -18.85
CA MET A 94 7.36 2.71 -18.31
C MET A 94 8.73 3.04 -17.72
N GLU A 95 9.52 3.91 -18.32
CA GLU A 95 10.77 4.39 -17.75
C GLU A 95 10.53 5.09 -16.41
N ASP A 96 9.61 6.06 -16.36
CA ASP A 96 9.23 6.80 -15.15
C ASP A 96 8.73 5.83 -14.05
N PHE A 97 7.98 4.79 -14.42
CA PHE A 97 7.47 3.77 -13.51
C PHE A 97 8.59 2.90 -12.90
N VAL A 98 9.53 2.46 -13.73
CA VAL A 98 10.70 1.69 -13.28
C VAL A 98 11.61 2.55 -12.40
N ASP A 99 11.85 3.81 -12.76
CA ASP A 99 12.64 4.74 -11.96
C ASP A 99 12.01 4.98 -10.58
N LEU A 100 10.68 5.11 -10.52
CA LEU A 100 9.97 5.21 -9.26
C LEU A 100 10.12 3.93 -8.41
N GLN A 101 10.04 2.74 -9.04
CA GLN A 101 10.29 1.47 -8.34
C GLN A 101 11.72 1.41 -7.76
N LEU A 102 12.71 1.85 -8.52
CA LEU A 102 14.09 1.92 -8.05
C LEU A 102 14.26 2.91 -6.88
N GLN A 103 13.56 4.06 -6.93
CA GLN A 103 13.53 5.01 -5.82
C GLN A 103 12.94 4.38 -4.55
N ILE A 104 11.83 3.62 -4.65
CA ILE A 104 11.23 2.89 -3.53
C ILE A 104 12.24 1.88 -2.97
N HIS A 105 12.85 1.06 -3.82
CA HIS A 105 13.84 0.06 -3.43
C HIS A 105 15.16 0.69 -2.91
N GLY A 106 15.43 1.95 -3.25
CA GLY A 106 16.54 2.73 -2.69
C GLY A 106 16.35 3.10 -1.22
N LYS A 107 15.09 3.10 -0.71
CA LYS A 107 14.79 3.46 0.67
C LYS A 107 14.99 2.29 1.63
N THR A 108 15.29 2.62 2.87
CA THR A 108 15.39 1.67 3.97
C THR A 108 14.48 2.12 5.11
N SER A 109 13.81 1.16 5.75
CA SER A 109 12.98 1.43 6.92
C SER A 109 13.07 0.24 7.89
N PRO A 110 14.01 0.29 8.84
CA PRO A 110 14.28 -0.85 9.74
C PRO A 110 13.12 -1.19 10.68
N LEU A 111 12.19 -0.26 10.85
CA LEU A 111 11.00 -0.45 11.69
C LEU A 111 9.83 -1.14 10.99
N LEU A 112 9.91 -1.36 9.68
CA LEU A 112 8.90 -2.15 8.97
C LEU A 112 9.08 -3.64 9.27
N LYS A 113 7.96 -4.37 9.27
CA LYS A 113 8.01 -5.84 9.41
C LYS A 113 8.62 -6.47 8.16
N GLY A 114 9.55 -7.40 8.34
CA GLY A 114 10.18 -8.11 7.23
C GLY A 114 9.20 -8.99 6.46
N MET A 115 9.38 -9.06 5.15
CA MET A 115 8.64 -9.97 4.27
C MET A 115 8.81 -11.43 4.72
N LYS A 116 10.03 -11.81 5.08
CA LYS A 116 10.33 -13.17 5.59
C LYS A 116 9.46 -13.53 6.80
N ASP A 117 9.34 -12.61 7.78
CA ASP A 117 8.54 -12.84 8.98
C ASP A 117 7.04 -12.97 8.66
N LYS A 118 6.55 -12.20 7.67
CA LYS A 118 5.17 -12.31 7.19
C LYS A 118 4.94 -13.66 6.50
N LEU A 119 5.81 -14.01 5.55
CA LEU A 119 5.71 -15.28 4.80
C LEU A 119 5.85 -16.48 5.72
N ALA A 120 6.80 -16.46 6.68
CA ALA A 120 6.95 -17.53 7.66
C ALA A 120 5.68 -17.75 8.49
N ARG A 121 5.03 -16.65 8.95
CA ARG A 121 3.76 -16.76 9.66
C ARG A 121 2.64 -17.31 8.78
N GLN A 122 2.56 -16.89 7.52
CA GLN A 122 1.56 -17.39 6.57
C GLN A 122 1.77 -18.89 6.30
N ILE A 123 3.00 -19.34 6.03
CA ILE A 123 3.33 -20.76 5.85
C ILE A 123 2.93 -21.56 7.10
N ASN A 124 3.23 -21.06 8.30
CA ASN A 124 2.88 -21.73 9.55
C ASN A 124 1.38 -21.76 9.83
N SER A 125 0.60 -20.82 9.32
CA SER A 125 -0.86 -20.76 9.52
C SER A 125 -1.64 -21.70 8.60
N LEU A 126 -1.04 -22.24 7.54
CA LEU A 126 -1.70 -23.16 6.61
C LEU A 126 -1.94 -24.51 7.28
N LYS A 127 -3.21 -24.87 7.49
CA LYS A 127 -3.60 -26.11 8.20
C LYS A 127 -3.36 -27.36 7.35
N ASP A 128 -3.59 -27.24 6.02
CA ASP A 128 -3.55 -28.39 5.10
C ASP A 128 -2.15 -28.65 4.51
N LEU A 129 -1.13 -27.92 4.98
CA LEU A 129 0.24 -28.09 4.54
C LEU A 129 0.93 -29.16 5.38
N ASP A 130 1.43 -30.23 4.74
CA ASP A 130 2.17 -31.27 5.41
C ASP A 130 3.50 -30.76 5.98
N ALA A 131 4.04 -31.50 6.97
CA ALA A 131 5.22 -31.08 7.73
C ALA A 131 6.50 -30.97 6.87
N THR A 132 6.66 -31.87 5.88
CA THR A 132 7.84 -31.89 5.00
C THR A 132 7.84 -30.66 4.09
N THR A 133 6.72 -30.41 3.40
CA THR A 133 6.57 -29.23 2.54
C THR A 133 6.71 -27.93 3.34
N ARG A 134 6.14 -27.86 4.55
CA ARG A 134 6.30 -26.72 5.44
C ARG A 134 7.77 -26.46 5.78
N TYR A 135 8.50 -27.49 6.15
CA TYR A 135 9.92 -27.41 6.47
C TYR A 135 10.74 -26.93 5.27
N GLU A 136 10.50 -27.49 4.08
CA GLU A 136 11.18 -27.09 2.85
C GLU A 136 10.94 -25.61 2.50
N LEU A 137 9.67 -25.14 2.58
CA LEU A 137 9.31 -23.75 2.30
C LEU A 137 9.98 -22.78 3.29
N LEU A 138 9.99 -23.11 4.58
CA LEU A 138 10.63 -22.29 5.60
C LEU A 138 12.16 -22.28 5.42
N THR A 139 12.77 -23.40 5.07
CA THR A 139 14.21 -23.49 4.80
C THR A 139 14.60 -22.65 3.58
N ARG A 140 13.82 -22.72 2.49
CA ARG A 140 14.03 -21.87 1.31
C ARG A 140 13.86 -20.38 1.65
N LEU A 141 12.84 -20.05 2.41
CA LEU A 141 12.60 -18.66 2.84
C LEU A 141 13.77 -18.14 3.70
N GLU A 142 14.29 -18.94 4.63
CA GLU A 142 15.42 -18.54 5.48
C GLU A 142 16.71 -18.36 4.68
N SER A 143 16.93 -19.17 3.64
CA SER A 143 18.11 -19.06 2.77
C SER A 143 18.14 -17.82 1.88
N MET A 144 17.00 -17.15 1.68
CA MET A 144 16.95 -15.92 0.88
C MET A 144 17.72 -14.78 1.59
N PRO A 145 18.35 -13.84 0.84
CA PRO A 145 19.02 -12.69 1.42
C PRO A 145 18.09 -11.86 2.31
N LYS A 146 18.63 -11.29 3.38
CA LYS A 146 17.92 -10.29 4.22
C LYS A 146 18.34 -8.89 3.79
N HIS A 147 17.35 -8.07 3.41
CA HIS A 147 17.53 -6.68 3.11
C HIS A 147 16.51 -5.82 3.89
N ASN A 148 16.89 -4.58 4.19
CA ASN A 148 15.99 -3.60 4.82
C ASN A 148 15.43 -2.61 3.77
N LYS A 149 15.32 -3.07 2.51
CA LYS A 149 14.79 -2.26 1.42
C LYS A 149 13.28 -2.21 1.47
N VAL A 150 12.74 -1.01 1.23
CA VAL A 150 11.30 -0.81 1.15
C VAL A 150 10.77 -1.45 -0.13
N CYS A 151 9.69 -2.22 -0.03
CA CYS A 151 8.96 -2.77 -1.16
C CYS A 151 7.47 -2.45 -1.02
N HIS A 152 6.82 -2.11 -2.12
CA HIS A 152 5.40 -1.75 -2.13
C HIS A 152 4.48 -2.94 -1.84
N GLY A 153 4.81 -4.11 -2.34
CA GLY A 153 3.99 -5.34 -2.19
C GLY A 153 2.87 -5.50 -3.22
N ASP A 154 2.44 -4.40 -3.86
CA ASP A 154 1.47 -4.38 -4.97
C ASP A 154 1.77 -3.20 -5.90
N PHE A 155 3.03 -3.10 -6.38
CA PHE A 155 3.47 -1.99 -7.23
C PHE A 155 2.99 -2.20 -8.65
N ASN A 156 2.01 -1.40 -9.06
CA ASN A 156 1.41 -1.40 -10.39
C ASN A 156 0.99 0.02 -10.79
N PRO A 157 0.76 0.33 -12.08
CA PRO A 157 0.46 1.68 -12.54
C PRO A 157 -0.82 2.31 -11.96
N SER A 158 -1.80 1.52 -11.51
CA SER A 158 -3.01 2.05 -10.86
C SER A 158 -2.73 2.58 -9.45
N ASN A 159 -1.61 2.16 -8.82
CA ASN A 159 -1.16 2.61 -7.50
C ASN A 159 -0.14 3.77 -7.57
N VAL A 160 -0.03 4.42 -8.71
CA VAL A 160 0.80 5.62 -8.90
C VAL A 160 -0.07 6.77 -9.40
N ILE A 161 -0.16 7.84 -8.62
CA ILE A 161 -0.86 9.07 -9.00
C ILE A 161 0.16 10.05 -9.60
N VAL A 162 -0.11 10.53 -10.79
CA VAL A 162 0.70 11.55 -11.47
C VAL A 162 -0.02 12.88 -11.40
N GLY A 163 0.53 13.81 -10.64
CA GLY A 163 0.01 15.16 -10.49
C GLY A 163 0.23 16.03 -11.73
N LYS A 164 -0.45 17.17 -11.81
CA LYS A 164 -0.36 18.13 -12.94
C LYS A 164 1.05 18.65 -13.19
N ASN A 165 1.91 18.64 -12.17
CA ASN A 165 3.31 19.04 -12.25
C ASN A 165 4.25 17.87 -12.62
N GLY A 166 3.72 16.71 -12.99
CA GLY A 166 4.47 15.50 -13.29
C GLY A 166 5.01 14.75 -12.06
N LYS A 167 4.73 15.24 -10.85
CA LYS A 167 5.17 14.57 -9.62
C LYS A 167 4.38 13.27 -9.42
N MET A 168 5.07 12.18 -9.16
CA MET A 168 4.48 10.88 -8.92
C MET A 168 4.35 10.62 -7.41
N THR A 169 3.19 10.17 -6.98
CA THR A 169 2.87 9.79 -5.61
C THR A 169 2.43 8.34 -5.58
N VAL A 170 3.00 7.55 -4.70
CA VAL A 170 2.66 6.13 -4.54
C VAL A 170 1.52 5.98 -3.54
N VAL A 171 0.49 5.21 -3.90
CA VAL A 171 -0.71 5.01 -3.07
C VAL A 171 -0.97 3.52 -2.81
N ASP A 172 -1.88 3.24 -1.87
CA ASP A 172 -2.32 1.89 -1.47
C ASP A 172 -1.16 0.97 -1.04
N LEU A 173 -0.36 1.51 -0.13
CA LEU A 173 0.85 0.87 0.38
C LEU A 173 0.50 -0.35 1.24
N SER A 174 0.67 -1.55 0.69
CA SER A 174 0.62 -2.80 1.47
C SER A 174 2.00 -3.21 2.02
N LEU A 175 2.82 -2.21 2.30
CA LEU A 175 4.26 -2.24 2.44
C LEU A 175 4.83 -3.29 3.39
N ILE A 176 5.84 -3.93 2.86
CA ILE A 176 6.68 -4.90 3.54
C ILE A 176 8.11 -4.62 3.07
N HIS A 177 9.12 -4.69 3.93
CA HIS A 177 10.49 -4.70 3.45
C HIS A 177 11.00 -6.13 3.24
N ILE A 178 11.75 -6.29 2.20
CA ILE A 178 12.42 -7.58 1.88
C ILE A 178 13.76 -7.63 2.58
#